data_636c54dd6d10bdd0c21a9b5ad6cb41fc
#
_entry.id   636c54dd6d10bdd0c21a9b5ad6cb41fc
#
_cell.length_a   1.000
_cell.length_b   1.000
_cell.length_c   1.000
_cell.angle_alpha   90.00
_cell.angle_beta   90.00
_cell.angle_gamma   90.00
#
_symmetry.space_group_name_H-M   'P 1'
#
loop_
_entity.id
_entity.type
_entity.pdbx_description
1 polymer ?
#
loop_
_entity_poly.entity_id
_entity_poly.type
_entity_poly.pdbx_seq_one_letter_code
_entity_poly.pdbx_strand_id
1 'polypeptide(L)'
;MSSAWRLCLATLLLGTSTRLSAQEAERAVYLVRLGRDTLAVETASLSPKHFEGDLRYRTPLLRIRRTITFSPAFDVEALDITVGAGPRGDSAQVHSVLTVAGDSADVIIDAAPGAPARHQHVGFPRGAIPYNNLSGLTLELILRRARVDGRDTVIVPLLLAPGQSIPVRVTRVGADSASLAIGTTDIRVHTDAVGRMLGGVVPSQGAWFDRLPGDSPLAAWTPVVASYNAPADAPYVAEQVTIHTPAGITLAGTLTIPAHRPAPRLPAVVLITGSGAQDRDEAIPSLGPYQPFREIADTLSRRGITVLRMDDRGIGGSSAGPAGATSADFADDIRAAIAFLRARPDVDPARIALVGHSEGGMIAPLIAVTDSTLRALVLVAAPAMSGRAIASEQRRYAIEHDASIPPAIRDSLFTAREREAEVVYAQPGWINYFVNHDPLAVARHVTVPTLILQGETDRQVSLAQAPLLAAALRAGGNRDVSVRTFPRMNHLMLEDPSGDFMGYGRLPSYRVRRDFLGVMADWLVRRL
;
A
#
# COMPACT_ATOMS: atom_id res chain seq x y z
N MET A 1 -76.20 52.28 -44.28
CA MET A 1 -75.85 51.52 -45.47
C MET A 1 -74.32 51.51 -45.53
N SER A 2 -73.73 50.33 -45.63
CA SER A 2 -72.33 49.97 -45.87
C SER A 2 -71.31 50.37 -44.83
N SER A 3 -70.96 49.38 -44.00
CA SER A 3 -69.85 49.29 -43.03
C SER A 3 -68.62 48.75 -43.72
N ALA A 4 -67.49 49.42 -43.53
CA ALA A 4 -66.19 48.93 -43.96
C ALA A 4 -65.45 48.31 -42.77
N TRP A 5 -65.03 47.07 -42.95
CA TRP A 5 -64.23 46.31 -41.99
C TRP A 5 -62.75 46.75 -42.06
N ARG A 6 -62.15 47.03 -40.94
CA ARG A 6 -60.71 47.10 -40.82
C ARG A 6 -60.21 45.93 -39.98
N LEU A 7 -59.47 45.02 -40.61
CA LEU A 7 -58.71 43.95 -39.99
C LEU A 7 -57.40 44.56 -39.35
N CYS A 8 -57.27 44.44 -38.04
CA CYS A 8 -55.99 44.63 -37.37
C CYS A 8 -55.24 43.25 -37.25
N LEU A 9 -54.14 43.10 -37.97
CA LEU A 9 -53.22 41.97 -37.76
C LEU A 9 -52.41 42.27 -36.50
N ALA A 10 -52.68 41.55 -35.43
CA ALA A 10 -51.79 41.50 -34.26
C ALA A 10 -50.77 40.39 -34.50
N THR A 11 -49.52 40.77 -34.78
CA THR A 11 -48.38 39.86 -34.88
C THR A 11 -47.97 39.44 -33.47
N LEU A 12 -48.31 38.20 -33.07
CA LEU A 12 -47.80 37.58 -31.85
C LEU A 12 -46.34 37.19 -32.10
N LEU A 13 -45.41 37.95 -31.54
CA LEU A 13 -44.04 37.52 -31.35
C LEU A 13 -44.00 36.52 -30.19
N LEU A 14 -44.05 35.23 -30.51
CA LEU A 14 -43.67 34.15 -29.60
C LEU A 14 -42.16 34.19 -29.41
N GLY A 15 -41.74 34.91 -28.38
CA GLY A 15 -40.38 34.81 -27.87
C GLY A 15 -40.15 33.42 -27.28
N THR A 16 -39.54 32.53 -28.04
CA THR A 16 -39.00 31.29 -27.50
C THR A 16 -37.84 31.66 -26.60
N SER A 17 -38.12 31.86 -25.31
CA SER A 17 -37.08 31.84 -24.30
C SER A 17 -36.52 30.41 -24.23
N THR A 18 -35.45 30.15 -24.96
CA THR A 18 -34.59 29.00 -24.71
C THR A 18 -34.04 29.16 -23.30
N ARG A 19 -34.71 28.52 -22.34
CA ARG A 19 -34.07 28.25 -21.06
C ARG A 19 -32.83 27.41 -21.41
N LEU A 20 -31.63 27.99 -21.29
CA LEU A 20 -30.45 27.16 -21.14
C LEU A 20 -30.72 26.31 -19.89
N SER A 21 -31.11 25.05 -20.10
CA SER A 21 -31.10 24.08 -19.01
C SER A 21 -29.66 24.02 -18.53
N ALA A 22 -29.41 24.37 -17.29
CA ALA A 22 -28.16 24.08 -16.65
C ALA A 22 -27.94 22.57 -16.83
N GLN A 23 -26.92 22.20 -17.58
CA GLN A 23 -26.61 20.82 -17.85
C GLN A 23 -26.36 20.17 -16.49
N GLU A 24 -27.24 19.25 -16.06
CA GLU A 24 -27.11 18.58 -14.77
C GLU A 24 -25.74 17.93 -14.71
N ALA A 25 -25.07 18.10 -13.56
CA ALA A 25 -23.75 17.51 -13.34
C ALA A 25 -23.87 15.98 -13.45
N GLU A 26 -23.06 15.40 -14.30
CA GLU A 26 -22.95 13.96 -14.45
C GLU A 26 -22.39 13.36 -13.16
N ARG A 27 -23.05 12.34 -12.60
CA ARG A 27 -22.57 11.63 -11.41
C ARG A 27 -22.02 10.27 -11.79
N ALA A 28 -20.92 9.90 -11.15
CA ALA A 28 -20.28 8.59 -11.31
C ALA A 28 -19.77 8.05 -9.99
N VAL A 29 -19.67 6.73 -9.90
CA VAL A 29 -18.95 6.05 -8.83
C VAL A 29 -17.83 5.23 -9.47
N TYR A 30 -16.60 5.45 -9.04
CA TYR A 30 -15.46 4.65 -9.46
C TYR A 30 -15.14 3.64 -8.36
N LEU A 31 -15.10 2.37 -8.75
CA LEU A 31 -14.71 1.26 -7.91
C LEU A 31 -13.32 0.80 -8.30
N VAL A 32 -12.42 0.70 -7.34
CA VAL A 32 -11.08 0.14 -7.53
C VAL A 32 -10.95 -1.15 -6.75
N ARG A 33 -10.57 -2.21 -7.47
CA ARG A 33 -10.43 -3.55 -6.91
C ARG A 33 -9.03 -4.10 -7.13
N LEU A 34 -8.57 -4.90 -6.18
CA LEU A 34 -7.41 -5.76 -6.31
C LEU A 34 -7.88 -7.21 -6.07
N GLY A 35 -7.88 -8.02 -7.11
CA GLY A 35 -8.55 -9.33 -7.06
C GLY A 35 -10.05 -9.18 -6.75
N ARG A 36 -10.49 -9.73 -5.61
CA ARG A 36 -11.89 -9.66 -5.13
C ARG A 36 -12.14 -8.50 -4.15
N ASP A 37 -11.09 -7.86 -3.67
CA ASP A 37 -11.20 -6.83 -2.65
C ASP A 37 -11.39 -5.44 -3.22
N THR A 38 -12.30 -4.68 -2.62
CA THR A 38 -12.43 -3.25 -2.85
C THR A 38 -11.32 -2.51 -2.13
N LEU A 39 -10.45 -1.84 -2.88
CA LEU A 39 -9.36 -0.99 -2.36
C LEU A 39 -9.83 0.43 -2.12
N ALA A 40 -10.62 0.96 -3.05
CA ALA A 40 -11.12 2.32 -2.97
C ALA A 40 -12.46 2.45 -3.69
N VAL A 41 -13.25 3.40 -3.22
CA VAL A 41 -14.45 3.87 -3.91
C VAL A 41 -14.40 5.39 -3.97
N GLU A 42 -14.64 5.94 -5.14
CA GLU A 42 -14.70 7.38 -5.36
C GLU A 42 -16.06 7.78 -5.94
N THR A 43 -16.75 8.70 -5.29
CA THR A 43 -17.91 9.35 -5.88
C THR A 43 -17.47 10.62 -6.59
N ALA A 44 -17.99 10.87 -7.78
CA ALA A 44 -17.63 12.04 -8.57
C ALA A 44 -18.85 12.76 -9.10
N SER A 45 -18.77 14.08 -9.15
CA SER A 45 -19.70 15.00 -9.83
C SER A 45 -18.91 15.75 -10.90
N LEU A 46 -19.36 15.63 -12.15
CA LEU A 46 -18.63 16.13 -13.32
C LEU A 46 -19.52 17.11 -14.09
N SER A 47 -19.07 18.36 -14.16
CA SER A 47 -19.66 19.38 -15.03
C SER A 47 -18.62 19.90 -16.03
N PRO A 48 -18.97 20.73 -17.02
CA PRO A 48 -18.02 21.15 -18.05
C PRO A 48 -16.73 21.81 -17.54
N LYS A 49 -16.77 22.46 -16.38
CA LYS A 49 -15.63 23.18 -15.81
C LYS A 49 -15.34 22.82 -14.37
N HIS A 50 -16.18 22.04 -13.72
CA HIS A 50 -16.10 21.82 -12.29
C HIS A 50 -16.24 20.34 -11.98
N PHE A 51 -15.26 19.79 -11.28
CA PHE A 51 -15.17 18.38 -10.95
C PHE A 51 -14.99 18.23 -9.45
N GLU A 52 -15.85 17.43 -8.84
CA GLU A 52 -15.76 17.07 -7.44
C GLU A 52 -15.48 15.58 -7.31
N GLY A 53 -14.67 15.20 -6.33
CA GLY A 53 -14.37 13.81 -6.01
C GLY A 53 -14.32 13.59 -4.51
N ASP A 54 -14.88 12.47 -4.06
CA ASP A 54 -14.78 11.98 -2.67
C ASP A 54 -14.28 10.54 -2.73
N LEU A 55 -12.96 10.39 -2.59
CA LEU A 55 -12.23 9.13 -2.68
C LEU A 55 -11.98 8.58 -1.30
N ARG A 56 -12.39 7.34 -1.06
CA ARG A 56 -12.25 6.62 0.20
C ARG A 56 -11.39 5.39 -0.02
N TYR A 57 -10.32 5.29 0.77
CA TYR A 57 -9.39 4.16 0.73
C TYR A 57 -9.65 3.18 1.87
N ARG A 58 -9.46 1.91 1.59
CA ARG A 58 -9.48 0.86 2.61
C ARG A 58 -8.15 0.78 3.37
N THR A 59 -7.03 0.90 2.66
CA THR A 59 -5.68 0.79 3.24
C THR A 59 -4.72 1.71 2.48
N PRO A 60 -4.12 2.70 3.15
CA PRO A 60 -4.48 3.17 4.50
C PRO A 60 -5.90 3.72 4.57
N LEU A 61 -6.49 3.81 5.76
CA LEU A 61 -7.81 4.41 5.95
C LEU A 61 -7.72 5.92 5.73
N LEU A 62 -7.92 6.36 4.50
CA LEU A 62 -7.89 7.76 4.09
C LEU A 62 -9.17 8.12 3.33
N ARG A 63 -9.55 9.39 3.47
CA ARG A 63 -10.58 10.02 2.64
C ARG A 63 -10.03 11.28 2.03
N ILE A 64 -10.14 11.40 0.71
CA ILE A 64 -9.68 12.56 -0.05
C ILE A 64 -10.91 13.19 -0.71
N ARG A 65 -11.23 14.42 -0.31
CA ARG A 65 -12.23 15.25 -0.96
C ARG A 65 -11.51 16.30 -1.78
N ARG A 66 -11.95 16.51 -3.00
CA ARG A 66 -11.33 17.50 -3.88
C ARG A 66 -12.35 18.15 -4.80
N THR A 67 -12.08 19.40 -5.10
CA THR A 67 -12.77 20.18 -6.11
C THR A 67 -11.75 20.75 -7.08
N ILE A 68 -11.94 20.54 -8.38
CA ILE A 68 -11.03 21.00 -9.42
C ILE A 68 -11.81 21.87 -10.39
N THR A 69 -11.31 23.06 -10.66
CA THR A 69 -11.88 23.97 -11.66
C THR A 69 -10.96 24.02 -12.88
N PHE A 70 -11.55 23.93 -14.06
CA PHE A 70 -10.87 23.94 -15.35
C PHE A 70 -11.29 25.13 -16.22
N SER A 71 -10.35 25.63 -16.99
CA SER A 71 -10.61 26.53 -18.11
C SER A 71 -11.37 25.84 -19.25
N PRO A 72 -11.92 26.59 -20.21
CA PRO A 72 -12.50 25.99 -21.43
C PRO A 72 -11.51 25.14 -22.23
N ALA A 73 -10.20 25.38 -22.10
CA ALA A 73 -9.12 24.59 -22.73
C ALA A 73 -8.72 23.35 -21.92
N PHE A 74 -9.44 23.04 -20.84
CA PHE A 74 -9.17 21.94 -19.91
C PHE A 74 -7.80 22.05 -19.22
N ASP A 75 -7.39 23.30 -18.91
CA ASP A 75 -6.26 23.54 -18.00
C ASP A 75 -6.80 23.80 -16.59
N VAL A 76 -6.14 23.31 -15.57
CA VAL A 76 -6.52 23.52 -14.17
C VAL A 76 -6.37 24.98 -13.81
N GLU A 77 -7.42 25.60 -13.25
CA GLU A 77 -7.43 26.96 -12.72
C GLU A 77 -7.32 26.96 -11.19
N ALA A 78 -7.97 26.00 -10.55
CA ALA A 78 -7.93 25.85 -9.09
C ALA A 78 -8.12 24.41 -8.66
N LEU A 79 -7.51 24.04 -7.53
CA LEU A 79 -7.71 22.78 -6.82
C LEU A 79 -7.90 23.09 -5.34
N ASP A 80 -8.98 22.60 -4.76
CA ASP A 80 -9.21 22.51 -3.32
C ASP A 80 -9.19 21.02 -2.95
N ILE A 81 -8.34 20.64 -2.00
CA ILE A 81 -8.17 19.24 -1.59
C ILE A 81 -8.07 19.13 -0.07
N THR A 82 -8.87 18.23 0.49
CA THR A 82 -8.79 17.84 1.91
C THR A 82 -8.46 16.37 1.99
N VAL A 83 -7.41 16.03 2.70
CA VAL A 83 -6.99 14.67 3.02
C VAL A 83 -7.20 14.44 4.51
N GLY A 84 -8.00 13.46 4.87
CA GLY A 84 -8.27 13.11 6.27
C GLY A 84 -8.02 11.63 6.53
N ALA A 85 -7.46 11.33 7.70
CA ALA A 85 -7.27 9.95 8.16
C ALA A 85 -8.57 9.37 8.76
N GLY A 86 -8.63 8.04 8.81
CA GLY A 86 -9.76 7.29 9.33
C GLY A 86 -10.90 7.07 8.31
N PRO A 87 -11.86 6.20 8.64
CA PRO A 87 -12.91 5.77 7.70
C PRO A 87 -13.86 6.92 7.28
N ARG A 88 -13.98 7.97 8.09
CA ARG A 88 -14.75 9.17 7.78
C ARG A 88 -13.89 10.30 7.26
N GLY A 89 -12.54 10.21 7.38
CA GLY A 89 -11.61 11.28 7.02
C GLY A 89 -11.78 12.52 7.90
N ASP A 90 -12.09 12.31 9.19
CA ASP A 90 -12.34 13.37 10.18
C ASP A 90 -11.17 13.56 11.15
N SER A 91 -10.13 12.73 11.03
CA SER A 91 -8.92 12.80 11.85
C SER A 91 -7.72 13.31 11.01
N ALA A 92 -6.77 13.97 11.65
CA ALA A 92 -5.50 14.42 11.06
C ALA A 92 -5.67 15.04 9.66
N GLN A 93 -6.58 16.00 9.52
CA GLN A 93 -6.89 16.60 8.23
C GLN A 93 -5.78 17.54 7.77
N VAL A 94 -5.44 17.44 6.48
CA VAL A 94 -4.63 18.41 5.74
C VAL A 94 -5.51 19.01 4.66
N HIS A 95 -5.66 20.33 4.68
CA HIS A 95 -6.36 21.07 3.65
C HIS A 95 -5.36 21.84 2.80
N SER A 96 -5.53 21.84 1.49
CA SER A 96 -4.66 22.56 0.58
C SER A 96 -5.49 23.21 -0.53
N VAL A 97 -5.19 24.47 -0.80
CA VAL A 97 -5.76 25.22 -1.92
C VAL A 97 -4.64 25.59 -2.88
N LEU A 98 -4.83 25.30 -4.15
CA LEU A 98 -3.91 25.64 -5.21
C LEU A 98 -4.63 26.50 -6.24
N THR A 99 -4.05 27.65 -6.60
CA THR A 99 -4.56 28.58 -7.63
C THR A 99 -3.50 28.73 -8.71
N VAL A 100 -3.87 28.43 -9.96
CA VAL A 100 -2.94 28.44 -11.11
C VAL A 100 -2.98 29.81 -11.80
N ALA A 101 -1.79 30.33 -12.10
CA ALA A 101 -1.59 31.54 -12.90
C ALA A 101 -0.49 31.29 -13.93
N GLY A 102 -0.88 31.09 -15.19
CA GLY A 102 0.06 30.79 -16.27
C GLY A 102 0.74 29.44 -16.13
N ASP A 103 2.05 29.42 -15.89
CA ASP A 103 2.89 28.23 -15.72
C ASP A 103 3.32 28.01 -14.24
N SER A 104 2.67 28.72 -13.33
CA SER A 104 2.92 28.63 -11.90
C SER A 104 1.63 28.53 -11.11
N ALA A 105 1.74 28.16 -9.83
CA ALA A 105 0.64 28.09 -8.90
C ALA A 105 1.04 28.58 -7.50
N ASP A 106 0.11 29.25 -6.85
CA ASP A 106 0.16 29.57 -5.43
C ASP A 106 -0.54 28.45 -4.65
N VAL A 107 0.15 27.91 -3.67
CA VAL A 107 -0.35 26.79 -2.83
C VAL A 107 -0.38 27.23 -1.37
N ILE A 108 -1.54 27.07 -0.75
CA ILE A 108 -1.73 27.25 0.68
C ILE A 108 -2.01 25.89 1.30
N ILE A 109 -1.28 25.52 2.34
CA ILE A 109 -1.40 24.23 3.03
C ILE A 109 -1.66 24.47 4.51
N ASP A 110 -2.83 24.05 4.98
CA ASP A 110 -3.21 24.00 6.40
C ASP A 110 -3.06 22.56 6.91
N ALA A 111 -1.95 22.30 7.61
CA ALA A 111 -1.58 20.93 7.98
C ALA A 111 -2.04 20.49 9.39
N ALA A 112 -2.42 21.42 10.27
CA ALA A 112 -2.93 21.10 11.61
C ALA A 112 -3.70 22.27 12.21
N PRO A 113 -4.70 22.06 13.05
CA PRO A 113 -5.39 23.11 13.79
C PRO A 113 -4.40 23.91 14.66
N GLY A 114 -4.34 25.22 14.45
CA GLY A 114 -3.47 26.14 15.20
C GLY A 114 -2.03 26.29 14.70
N ALA A 115 -1.59 25.50 13.69
CA ALA A 115 -0.33 25.74 13.01
C ALA A 115 -0.50 26.83 11.93
N PRO A 116 0.51 27.69 11.67
CA PRO A 116 0.42 28.66 10.58
C PRO A 116 0.36 27.94 9.23
N ALA A 117 -0.51 28.43 8.33
CA ALA A 117 -0.58 27.94 6.97
C ALA A 117 0.77 28.10 6.25
N ARG A 118 1.14 27.13 5.45
CA ARG A 118 2.35 27.20 4.62
C ARG A 118 1.96 27.74 3.25
N HIS A 119 2.67 28.77 2.80
CA HIS A 119 2.50 29.32 1.47
C HIS A 119 3.68 28.93 0.59
N GLN A 120 3.40 28.47 -0.62
CA GLN A 120 4.42 28.10 -1.60
C GLN A 120 4.02 28.63 -2.97
N HIS A 121 5.00 29.14 -3.70
CA HIS A 121 4.87 29.45 -5.12
C HIS A 121 5.67 28.41 -5.90
N VAL A 122 5.03 27.67 -6.83
CA VAL A 122 5.63 26.53 -7.52
C VAL A 122 5.34 26.56 -9.00
N GLY A 123 6.21 25.93 -9.79
CA GLY A 123 5.94 25.70 -11.21
C GLY A 123 4.72 24.77 -11.38
N PHE A 124 3.88 25.08 -12.37
CA PHE A 124 2.70 24.30 -12.72
C PHE A 124 2.65 24.07 -14.24
N PRO A 125 3.04 22.90 -14.74
CA PRO A 125 3.05 22.63 -16.18
C PRO A 125 1.64 22.77 -16.78
N ARG A 126 1.54 23.45 -17.90
CA ARG A 126 0.27 23.62 -18.60
C ARG A 126 -0.35 22.27 -18.91
N GLY A 127 -1.64 22.11 -18.67
CA GLY A 127 -2.39 20.87 -18.87
C GLY A 127 -2.11 19.80 -17.83
N ALA A 128 -1.41 20.12 -16.73
CA ALA A 128 -1.17 19.19 -15.65
C ALA A 128 -2.47 18.77 -14.96
N ILE A 129 -2.61 17.47 -14.68
CA ILE A 129 -3.73 16.89 -13.95
C ILE A 129 -3.26 16.51 -12.53
N PRO A 130 -3.95 16.97 -11.47
CA PRO A 130 -3.63 16.54 -10.11
C PRO A 130 -3.81 15.04 -9.93
N TYR A 131 -2.77 14.37 -9.45
CA TYR A 131 -2.75 12.92 -9.28
C TYR A 131 -3.19 12.51 -7.88
N ASN A 132 -4.12 11.57 -7.83
CA ASN A 132 -4.38 10.77 -6.65
C ASN A 132 -4.29 9.28 -7.05
N ASN A 133 -3.50 8.51 -6.33
CA ASN A 133 -3.41 7.08 -6.55
C ASN A 133 -4.79 6.42 -6.38
N LEU A 134 -5.06 5.35 -7.13
CA LEU A 134 -6.33 4.61 -7.11
C LEU A 134 -7.57 5.47 -7.37
N SER A 135 -7.44 6.62 -8.05
CA SER A 135 -8.56 7.48 -8.40
C SER A 135 -9.03 7.26 -9.83
N GLY A 136 -10.27 6.80 -9.98
CA GLY A 136 -10.94 6.70 -11.28
C GLY A 136 -11.21 8.06 -11.90
N LEU A 137 -11.52 9.08 -11.09
CA LEU A 137 -11.68 10.45 -11.55
C LEU A 137 -10.37 10.99 -12.14
N THR A 138 -9.21 10.69 -11.54
CA THR A 138 -7.92 11.10 -12.11
C THR A 138 -7.72 10.51 -13.51
N LEU A 139 -8.01 9.22 -13.70
CA LEU A 139 -7.91 8.58 -15.03
C LEU A 139 -8.88 9.22 -16.04
N GLU A 140 -10.10 9.49 -15.63
CA GLU A 140 -11.10 10.19 -16.46
C GLU A 140 -10.60 11.58 -16.88
N LEU A 141 -10.00 12.37 -15.98
CA LEU A 141 -9.46 13.70 -16.28
C LEU A 141 -8.28 13.64 -17.23
N ILE A 142 -7.39 12.65 -17.08
CA ILE A 142 -6.26 12.42 -18.02
C ILE A 142 -6.78 12.15 -19.42
N LEU A 143 -7.79 11.27 -19.56
CA LEU A 143 -8.39 10.94 -20.85
C LEU A 143 -9.08 12.16 -21.48
N ARG A 144 -9.82 12.96 -20.70
CA ARG A 144 -10.44 14.20 -21.17
C ARG A 144 -9.39 15.20 -21.63
N ARG A 145 -8.29 15.39 -20.89
CA ARG A 145 -7.19 16.27 -21.27
C ARG A 145 -6.53 15.82 -22.57
N ALA A 146 -6.24 14.53 -22.71
CA ALA A 146 -5.63 13.98 -23.90
C ALA A 146 -6.49 14.17 -25.16
N ARG A 147 -7.83 14.19 -25.01
CA ARG A 147 -8.76 14.43 -26.12
C ARG A 147 -8.77 15.85 -26.65
N VAL A 148 -8.59 16.84 -25.75
CA VAL A 148 -8.50 18.25 -26.17
C VAL A 148 -7.34 18.43 -27.17
N ASP A 149 -6.28 17.66 -27.06
CA ASP A 149 -5.16 17.68 -27.97
C ASP A 149 -5.44 17.00 -29.33
N GLY A 150 -6.33 16.00 -29.36
CA GLY A 150 -6.84 15.36 -30.59
C GLY A 150 -5.88 14.39 -31.29
N ARG A 151 -4.64 14.22 -30.78
CA ARG A 151 -3.63 13.31 -31.33
C ARG A 151 -3.81 11.89 -30.78
N ASP A 152 -3.36 10.87 -31.53
CA ASP A 152 -3.42 9.48 -31.10
C ASP A 152 -2.48 9.18 -29.91
N THR A 153 -1.40 9.94 -29.79
CA THR A 153 -0.50 9.87 -28.63
C THR A 153 -0.26 11.27 -28.07
N VAL A 154 -0.53 11.42 -26.77
CA VAL A 154 -0.41 12.69 -26.04
C VAL A 154 0.37 12.46 -24.75
N ILE A 155 1.23 13.42 -24.39
CA ILE A 155 1.85 13.44 -23.06
C ILE A 155 1.06 14.40 -22.18
N VAL A 156 0.51 13.88 -21.08
CA VAL A 156 -0.21 14.65 -20.06
C VAL A 156 0.67 14.72 -18.82
N PRO A 157 1.03 15.90 -18.32
CA PRO A 157 1.73 16.01 -17.05
C PRO A 157 0.82 15.59 -15.89
N LEU A 158 1.31 14.77 -14.97
CA LEU A 158 0.65 14.46 -13.69
C LEU A 158 1.33 15.20 -12.56
N LEU A 159 0.59 15.99 -11.81
CA LEU A 159 1.07 16.67 -10.62
C LEU A 159 1.01 15.70 -9.43
N LEU A 160 2.16 15.26 -8.93
CA LEU A 160 2.28 14.37 -7.76
C LEU A 160 2.24 15.14 -6.44
N ALA A 161 2.90 16.29 -6.43
CA ALA A 161 2.98 17.24 -5.31
C ALA A 161 3.23 18.63 -5.87
N PRO A 162 3.05 19.71 -5.09
CA PRO A 162 3.37 21.06 -5.53
C PRO A 162 4.77 21.15 -6.15
N GLY A 163 4.85 21.60 -7.40
CA GLY A 163 6.10 21.71 -8.17
C GLY A 163 6.69 20.38 -8.70
N GLN A 164 6.07 19.24 -8.45
CA GLN A 164 6.55 17.93 -8.92
C GLN A 164 5.56 17.31 -9.91
N SER A 165 5.98 17.08 -11.12
CA SER A 165 5.17 16.42 -12.13
C SER A 165 5.93 15.31 -12.85
N ILE A 166 5.19 14.30 -13.32
CA ILE A 166 5.70 13.22 -14.17
C ILE A 166 4.88 13.15 -15.46
N PRO A 167 5.48 12.74 -16.58
CA PRO A 167 4.75 12.57 -17.83
C PRO A 167 3.92 11.28 -17.81
N VAL A 168 2.68 11.37 -18.29
CA VAL A 168 1.86 10.22 -18.65
C VAL A 168 1.69 10.19 -20.16
N ARG A 169 2.07 9.10 -20.76
CA ARG A 169 1.80 8.87 -22.18
C ARG A 169 0.43 8.23 -22.34
N VAL A 170 -0.48 8.92 -22.98
CA VAL A 170 -1.80 8.42 -23.36
C VAL A 170 -1.76 8.05 -24.82
N THR A 171 -2.02 6.79 -25.15
CA THR A 171 -2.06 6.29 -26.53
C THR A 171 -3.43 5.70 -26.81
N ARG A 172 -4.12 6.18 -27.84
CA ARG A 172 -5.36 5.59 -28.32
C ARG A 172 -5.06 4.24 -28.98
N VAL A 173 -5.70 3.17 -28.52
CA VAL A 173 -5.47 1.81 -29.02
C VAL A 173 -6.56 1.38 -30.00
N GLY A 174 -7.75 1.99 -29.92
CA GLY A 174 -8.92 1.73 -30.77
C GLY A 174 -9.93 2.85 -30.65
N ALA A 175 -11.14 2.61 -31.14
CA ALA A 175 -12.24 3.58 -31.05
C ALA A 175 -12.73 3.76 -29.60
N ASP A 176 -12.60 2.72 -28.78
CA ASP A 176 -13.16 2.56 -27.44
C ASP A 176 -12.10 2.21 -26.37
N SER A 177 -10.82 2.37 -26.66
CA SER A 177 -9.76 1.97 -25.74
C SER A 177 -8.53 2.87 -25.83
N ALA A 178 -7.84 3.03 -24.71
CA ALA A 178 -6.57 3.73 -24.61
C ALA A 178 -5.63 3.03 -23.61
N SER A 179 -4.32 3.23 -23.80
CA SER A 179 -3.27 2.85 -22.86
C SER A 179 -2.68 4.11 -22.23
N LEU A 180 -2.53 4.11 -20.91
CA LEU A 180 -1.86 5.14 -20.14
C LEU A 180 -0.58 4.57 -19.53
N ALA A 181 0.58 5.06 -19.96
CA ALA A 181 1.87 4.66 -19.40
C ALA A 181 2.36 5.71 -18.40
N ILE A 182 2.46 5.27 -17.12
CA ILE A 182 2.94 6.08 -16.00
C ILE A 182 4.23 5.43 -15.47
N GLY A 183 5.38 5.98 -15.84
CA GLY A 183 6.66 5.31 -15.56
C GLY A 183 6.68 3.91 -16.18
N THR A 184 6.82 2.87 -15.34
CA THR A 184 6.81 1.46 -15.78
C THR A 184 5.43 0.80 -15.73
N THR A 185 4.42 1.54 -15.28
CA THR A 185 3.05 1.01 -15.13
C THR A 185 2.22 1.31 -16.38
N ASP A 186 1.65 0.28 -16.98
CA ASP A 186 0.68 0.38 -18.07
C ASP A 186 -0.75 0.19 -17.51
N ILE A 187 -1.63 1.14 -17.82
CA ILE A 187 -3.04 1.09 -17.47
C ILE A 187 -3.83 1.03 -18.76
N ARG A 188 -4.58 -0.04 -18.96
CA ARG A 188 -5.47 -0.20 -20.12
C ARG A 188 -6.87 0.22 -19.72
N VAL A 189 -7.46 1.14 -20.47
CA VAL A 189 -8.78 1.67 -20.19
C VAL A 189 -9.74 1.47 -21.35
N HIS A 190 -10.99 1.21 -21.02
CA HIS A 190 -12.11 1.21 -21.96
C HIS A 190 -12.90 2.50 -21.82
N THR A 191 -13.34 3.03 -22.95
CA THR A 191 -14.09 4.29 -23.02
C THR A 191 -15.37 4.10 -23.83
N ASP A 192 -16.37 4.93 -23.59
CA ASP A 192 -17.54 5.01 -24.47
C ASP A 192 -17.26 5.88 -25.72
N ALA A 193 -18.26 6.00 -26.59
CA ALA A 193 -18.16 6.76 -27.83
C ALA A 193 -17.83 8.25 -27.63
N VAL A 194 -18.22 8.83 -26.48
CA VAL A 194 -17.85 10.21 -26.11
C VAL A 194 -16.60 10.28 -25.24
N GLY A 195 -16.01 9.08 -24.90
CA GLY A 195 -14.77 8.78 -24.25
C GLY A 195 -14.68 9.03 -22.77
N ARG A 196 -15.77 8.83 -22.14
CA ARG A 196 -15.75 8.64 -20.71
C ARG A 196 -15.13 7.28 -20.39
N MET A 197 -14.36 7.20 -19.35
CA MET A 197 -13.83 5.92 -18.88
C MET A 197 -14.99 5.02 -18.43
N LEU A 198 -15.08 3.82 -18.95
CA LEU A 198 -16.02 2.79 -18.51
C LEU A 198 -15.37 1.85 -17.47
N GLY A 199 -14.08 1.62 -17.61
CA GLY A 199 -13.30 0.78 -16.73
C GLY A 199 -11.86 0.66 -17.23
N GLY A 200 -11.05 -0.07 -16.48
CA GLY A 200 -9.65 -0.29 -16.84
C GLY A 200 -8.98 -1.34 -15.98
N VAL A 201 -7.77 -1.70 -16.36
CA VAL A 201 -6.96 -2.68 -15.67
C VAL A 201 -5.50 -2.22 -15.60
N VAL A 202 -4.83 -2.51 -14.50
CA VAL A 202 -3.39 -2.42 -14.33
C VAL A 202 -2.83 -3.83 -14.30
N PRO A 203 -2.42 -4.41 -15.44
CA PRO A 203 -2.07 -5.85 -15.52
C PRO A 203 -0.94 -6.25 -14.57
N SER A 204 0.09 -5.38 -14.43
CA SER A 204 1.24 -5.63 -13.55
C SER A 204 0.91 -5.70 -12.07
N GLN A 205 -0.25 -5.14 -11.67
CA GLN A 205 -0.68 -5.07 -10.28
C GLN A 205 -1.93 -5.93 -10.01
N GLY A 206 -2.59 -6.46 -11.04
CA GLY A 206 -3.88 -7.15 -10.91
C GLY A 206 -5.01 -6.24 -10.42
N ALA A 207 -4.87 -4.93 -10.59
CA ALA A 207 -5.86 -3.94 -10.17
C ALA A 207 -6.86 -3.63 -11.29
N TRP A 208 -8.11 -3.40 -10.92
CA TRP A 208 -9.23 -3.12 -11.82
C TRP A 208 -9.93 -1.84 -11.40
N PHE A 209 -10.33 -1.06 -12.40
CA PHE A 209 -11.14 0.14 -12.24
C PHE A 209 -12.47 -0.07 -12.97
N ASP A 210 -13.59 0.17 -12.30
CA ASP A 210 -14.92 0.15 -12.90
C ASP A 210 -15.60 1.51 -12.68
N ARG A 211 -16.25 2.05 -13.71
CA ARG A 211 -17.13 3.20 -13.59
C ARG A 211 -18.57 2.73 -13.51
N LEU A 212 -19.24 3.09 -12.45
CA LEU A 212 -20.61 2.73 -12.13
C LEU A 212 -21.51 3.97 -12.19
N PRO A 213 -22.83 3.80 -12.35
CA PRO A 213 -23.80 4.90 -12.24
C PRO A 213 -23.68 5.65 -10.90
N GLY A 214 -24.01 6.95 -10.91
CA GLY A 214 -23.89 7.79 -9.72
C GLY A 214 -24.83 7.43 -8.57
N ASP A 215 -25.89 6.67 -8.84
CA ASP A 215 -26.85 6.12 -7.86
C ASP A 215 -26.46 4.72 -7.37
N SER A 216 -25.28 4.22 -7.75
CA SER A 216 -24.78 2.93 -7.26
C SER A 216 -24.78 2.87 -5.73
N PRO A 217 -25.25 1.76 -5.11
CA PRO A 217 -25.17 1.57 -3.65
C PRO A 217 -23.75 1.73 -3.08
N LEU A 218 -22.72 1.52 -3.91
CA LEU A 218 -21.33 1.75 -3.54
C LEU A 218 -20.98 3.23 -3.29
N ALA A 219 -21.83 4.18 -3.69
CA ALA A 219 -21.66 5.58 -3.31
C ALA A 219 -21.65 5.78 -1.78
N ALA A 220 -22.33 4.90 -1.04
CA ALA A 220 -22.37 4.90 0.42
C ALA A 220 -21.29 3.98 1.05
N TRP A 221 -20.41 3.36 0.25
CA TRP A 221 -19.40 2.45 0.76
C TRP A 221 -18.48 3.17 1.75
N THR A 222 -18.22 2.50 2.86
CA THR A 222 -17.23 2.91 3.86
C THR A 222 -16.25 1.76 4.09
N PRO A 223 -14.95 2.04 4.20
CA PRO A 223 -13.98 1.00 4.48
C PRO A 223 -14.25 0.37 5.86
N VAL A 224 -14.19 -0.95 5.91
CA VAL A 224 -14.32 -1.67 7.17
C VAL A 224 -13.03 -1.49 7.96
N VAL A 225 -13.14 -0.98 9.18
CA VAL A 225 -12.01 -0.90 10.09
C VAL A 225 -11.66 -2.33 10.54
N ALA A 226 -10.40 -2.71 10.39
CA ALA A 226 -9.94 -4.00 10.87
C ALA A 226 -10.16 -4.11 12.38
N SER A 227 -10.80 -5.20 12.84
CA SER A 227 -10.93 -5.49 14.26
C SER A 227 -9.74 -6.33 14.70
N TYR A 228 -8.96 -5.80 15.62
CA TYR A 228 -7.82 -6.49 16.22
C TYR A 228 -8.17 -7.17 17.56
N ASN A 229 -9.46 -7.26 17.89
CA ASN A 229 -9.93 -7.93 19.09
C ASN A 229 -9.62 -9.43 19.07
N ALA A 230 -9.48 -10.01 20.24
CA ALA A 230 -9.39 -11.46 20.39
C ALA A 230 -10.68 -12.13 19.89
N PRO A 231 -10.61 -13.33 19.28
CA PRO A 231 -11.79 -14.15 19.04
C PRO A 231 -12.57 -14.41 20.33
N ALA A 232 -13.88 -14.62 20.24
CA ALA A 232 -14.74 -14.80 21.42
C ALA A 232 -14.36 -16.02 22.29
N ASP A 233 -13.77 -17.05 21.67
CA ASP A 233 -13.31 -18.29 22.31
C ASP A 233 -11.82 -18.26 22.70
N ALA A 234 -11.15 -17.12 22.53
CA ALA A 234 -9.72 -17.02 22.78
C ALA A 234 -9.42 -17.11 24.30
N PRO A 235 -8.46 -17.94 24.72
CA PRO A 235 -8.00 -17.99 26.11
C PRO A 235 -6.96 -16.88 26.41
N TYR A 236 -7.08 -15.72 25.74
CA TYR A 236 -6.24 -14.55 25.89
C TYR A 236 -7.05 -13.28 25.63
N VAL A 237 -6.56 -12.15 26.09
CA VAL A 237 -7.11 -10.83 25.80
C VAL A 237 -6.26 -10.13 24.74
N ALA A 238 -6.84 -9.22 23.97
CA ALA A 238 -6.15 -8.36 23.03
C ALA A 238 -6.25 -6.90 23.50
N GLU A 239 -5.15 -6.39 24.03
CA GLU A 239 -5.01 -5.02 24.50
C GLU A 239 -4.52 -4.13 23.34
N GLN A 240 -5.22 -3.03 23.05
CA GLN A 240 -4.71 -2.02 22.11
C GLN A 240 -3.66 -1.18 22.83
N VAL A 241 -2.48 -1.06 22.24
CA VAL A 241 -1.34 -0.36 22.84
C VAL A 241 -0.83 0.74 21.94
N THR A 242 -0.24 1.74 22.57
CA THR A 242 0.45 2.86 21.90
C THR A 242 1.88 2.91 22.40
N ILE A 243 2.85 2.93 21.47
CA ILE A 243 4.28 2.94 21.77
C ILE A 243 4.87 4.23 21.22
N HIS A 244 5.54 4.99 22.08
CA HIS A 244 6.23 6.20 21.67
C HIS A 244 7.71 5.87 21.44
N THR A 245 8.20 6.18 20.24
CA THR A 245 9.62 5.99 19.91
C THR A 245 10.43 7.22 20.32
N PRO A 246 11.75 7.06 20.55
CA PRO A 246 12.65 8.21 20.79
C PRO A 246 12.64 9.24 19.64
N ALA A 247 12.36 8.81 18.44
CA ALA A 247 12.22 9.69 17.25
C ALA A 247 10.89 10.48 17.20
N GLY A 248 10.05 10.41 18.24
CA GLY A 248 8.76 11.12 18.31
C GLY A 248 7.65 10.47 17.49
N ILE A 249 7.83 9.25 17.04
CA ILE A 249 6.82 8.49 16.30
C ILE A 249 5.95 7.74 17.30
N THR A 250 4.65 7.70 17.02
CA THR A 250 3.68 6.92 17.78
C THR A 250 3.30 5.69 16.97
N LEU A 251 3.55 4.50 17.51
CA LEU A 251 3.19 3.23 16.91
C LEU A 251 1.95 2.64 17.59
N ALA A 252 0.94 2.29 16.82
CA ALA A 252 -0.23 1.58 17.30
C ALA A 252 0.00 0.08 17.21
N GLY A 253 -0.39 -0.65 18.24
CA GLY A 253 -0.21 -2.08 18.29
C GLY A 253 -1.34 -2.80 18.98
N THR A 254 -1.27 -4.13 18.94
CA THR A 254 -2.11 -5.04 19.73
C THR A 254 -1.20 -6.01 20.47
N LEU A 255 -1.37 -6.04 21.79
CA LEU A 255 -0.72 -7.00 22.67
C LEU A 255 -1.72 -8.10 23.04
N THR A 256 -1.47 -9.32 22.60
CA THR A 256 -2.26 -10.47 23.04
C THR A 256 -1.64 -11.08 24.28
N ILE A 257 -2.43 -11.19 25.37
CA ILE A 257 -1.96 -11.60 26.70
C ILE A 257 -2.74 -12.85 27.13
N PRO A 258 -2.07 -14.00 27.34
CA PRO A 258 -2.71 -15.21 27.86
C PRO A 258 -3.51 -14.96 29.14
N ALA A 259 -4.75 -15.44 29.19
CA ALA A 259 -5.60 -15.30 30.39
C ALA A 259 -5.11 -16.20 31.53
N HIS A 260 -4.67 -17.42 31.18
CA HIS A 260 -4.03 -18.31 32.15
C HIS A 260 -2.54 -17.93 32.29
N ARG A 261 -2.15 -17.54 33.47
CA ARG A 261 -0.77 -17.12 33.81
C ARG A 261 -0.14 -18.12 34.75
N PRO A 262 0.71 -19.05 34.23
CA PRO A 262 1.39 -20.02 35.09
C PRO A 262 2.48 -19.36 35.96
N ALA A 263 2.88 -18.13 35.61
CA ALA A 263 3.85 -17.31 36.35
C ALA A 263 3.39 -15.85 36.42
N PRO A 264 3.85 -15.03 37.39
CA PRO A 264 3.52 -13.60 37.49
C PRO A 264 3.92 -12.80 36.23
N ARG A 265 4.98 -13.21 35.56
CA ARG A 265 5.49 -12.61 34.32
C ARG A 265 5.54 -13.64 33.20
N LEU A 266 5.01 -13.27 32.05
CA LEU A 266 4.95 -14.13 30.86
C LEU A 266 6.08 -13.82 29.88
N PRO A 267 6.53 -14.82 29.10
CA PRO A 267 7.40 -14.56 27.96
C PRO A 267 6.68 -13.74 26.91
N ALA A 268 7.45 -13.01 26.09
CA ALA A 268 6.89 -12.19 25.04
C ALA A 268 7.61 -12.36 23.70
N VAL A 269 6.84 -12.13 22.62
CA VAL A 269 7.33 -12.12 21.24
C VAL A 269 6.89 -10.81 20.58
N VAL A 270 7.81 -10.18 19.84
CA VAL A 270 7.50 -9.09 18.91
C VAL A 270 7.50 -9.67 17.49
N LEU A 271 6.42 -9.44 16.73
CA LEU A 271 6.35 -9.78 15.32
C LEU A 271 6.81 -8.57 14.49
N ILE A 272 7.64 -8.83 13.45
CA ILE A 272 8.23 -7.83 12.57
C ILE A 272 7.81 -8.14 11.14
N THR A 273 7.09 -7.21 10.53
CA THR A 273 6.48 -7.32 9.20
C THR A 273 7.51 -7.40 8.06
N GLY A 274 7.07 -7.91 6.91
CA GLY A 274 7.83 -7.87 5.66
C GLY A 274 7.84 -6.49 5.01
N SER A 275 8.36 -6.43 3.79
CA SER A 275 8.50 -5.19 3.01
C SER A 275 7.16 -4.56 2.67
N GLY A 276 7.15 -3.23 2.68
CA GLY A 276 6.00 -2.42 2.31
C GLY A 276 5.25 -1.87 3.52
N ALA A 277 4.14 -1.20 3.25
CA ALA A 277 3.30 -0.57 4.26
C ALA A 277 2.34 -1.62 4.84
N GLN A 278 2.67 -2.21 5.98
CA GLN A 278 1.94 -3.32 6.58
C GLN A 278 1.18 -2.90 7.83
N ASP A 279 -0.03 -3.43 7.98
CA ASP A 279 -0.73 -3.38 9.27
C ASP A 279 -0.17 -4.44 10.24
N ARG A 280 -0.56 -4.36 11.49
CA ARG A 280 -0.13 -5.27 12.57
C ARG A 280 -0.48 -6.75 12.36
N ASP A 281 -1.37 -7.06 11.43
CA ASP A 281 -1.74 -8.43 11.06
C ASP A 281 -0.98 -8.93 9.83
N GLU A 282 -0.14 -8.04 9.20
CA GLU A 282 0.53 -8.27 7.92
C GLU A 282 -0.47 -8.69 6.84
N ALA A 283 -1.64 -8.06 6.86
CA ALA A 283 -2.74 -8.38 5.97
C ALA A 283 -2.42 -7.94 4.54
N ILE A 284 -2.68 -8.83 3.58
CA ILE A 284 -2.65 -8.50 2.16
C ILE A 284 -4.10 -8.41 1.66
N PRO A 285 -4.64 -7.20 1.45
CA PRO A 285 -6.06 -7.03 1.12
C PRO A 285 -6.53 -7.80 -0.11
N SER A 286 -5.68 -7.97 -1.12
CA SER A 286 -6.00 -8.73 -2.33
C SER A 286 -6.17 -10.24 -2.10
N LEU A 287 -5.69 -10.75 -0.95
CA LEU A 287 -5.78 -12.15 -0.59
C LEU A 287 -6.91 -12.43 0.43
N GLY A 288 -7.84 -11.48 0.59
CA GLY A 288 -9.02 -11.65 1.42
C GLY A 288 -8.70 -11.86 2.91
N PRO A 289 -8.95 -13.07 3.49
CA PRO A 289 -8.79 -13.30 4.92
C PRO A 289 -7.34 -13.54 5.37
N TYR A 290 -6.34 -13.32 4.51
CA TYR A 290 -4.93 -13.53 4.85
C TYR A 290 -4.46 -12.52 5.89
N GLN A 291 -4.17 -12.99 7.10
CA GLN A 291 -3.72 -12.22 8.26
C GLN A 291 -2.71 -13.07 9.06
N PRO A 292 -1.51 -13.31 8.54
CA PRO A 292 -0.58 -14.28 9.09
C PRO A 292 -0.16 -13.96 10.52
N PHE A 293 0.08 -12.69 10.84
CA PHE A 293 0.50 -12.31 12.19
C PHE A 293 -0.61 -12.48 13.22
N ARG A 294 -1.87 -12.37 12.82
CA ARG A 294 -2.99 -12.72 13.68
C ARG A 294 -3.03 -14.21 14.00
N GLU A 295 -2.79 -15.07 12.99
CA GLU A 295 -2.75 -16.53 13.18
C GLU A 295 -1.54 -16.97 14.02
N ILE A 296 -0.39 -16.34 13.82
CA ILE A 296 0.82 -16.56 14.65
C ILE A 296 0.55 -16.12 16.10
N ALA A 297 -0.02 -14.93 16.31
CA ALA A 297 -0.32 -14.43 17.65
C ALA A 297 -1.34 -15.30 18.37
N ASP A 298 -2.42 -15.73 17.70
CA ASP A 298 -3.40 -16.68 18.27
C ASP A 298 -2.71 -17.98 18.70
N THR A 299 -1.87 -18.55 17.83
CA THR A 299 -1.15 -19.80 18.10
C THR A 299 -0.22 -19.69 19.31
N LEU A 300 0.56 -18.61 19.41
CA LEU A 300 1.51 -18.39 20.49
C LEU A 300 0.81 -18.05 21.81
N SER A 301 -0.24 -17.21 21.77
CA SER A 301 -0.97 -16.79 22.96
C SER A 301 -1.75 -17.95 23.59
N ARG A 302 -2.28 -18.88 22.78
CA ARG A 302 -2.86 -20.15 23.28
C ARG A 302 -1.83 -21.06 23.97
N ARG A 303 -0.54 -20.82 23.74
CA ARG A 303 0.58 -21.55 24.35
C ARG A 303 1.28 -20.79 25.48
N GLY A 304 0.68 -19.72 25.97
CA GLY A 304 1.17 -18.97 27.14
C GLY A 304 2.20 -17.89 26.83
N ILE A 305 2.36 -17.49 25.57
CA ILE A 305 3.31 -16.45 25.14
C ILE A 305 2.53 -15.17 24.81
N THR A 306 2.93 -14.06 25.39
CA THR A 306 2.42 -12.73 25.05
C THR A 306 2.96 -12.30 23.69
N VAL A 307 2.12 -11.73 22.81
CA VAL A 307 2.56 -11.35 21.46
C VAL A 307 2.20 -9.90 21.16
N LEU A 308 3.21 -9.13 20.76
CA LEU A 308 3.07 -7.76 20.30
C LEU A 308 3.16 -7.71 18.77
N ARG A 309 2.15 -7.08 18.17
CA ARG A 309 2.04 -6.78 16.74
C ARG A 309 1.80 -5.29 16.58
N MET A 310 2.44 -4.65 15.62
CA MET A 310 2.34 -3.19 15.42
C MET A 310 2.04 -2.85 13.97
N ASP A 311 1.29 -1.78 13.77
CA ASP A 311 1.19 -1.14 12.46
C ASP A 311 2.52 -0.43 12.14
N ASP A 312 2.99 -0.53 10.90
CA ASP A 312 4.15 0.21 10.43
C ASP A 312 3.90 1.73 10.47
N ARG A 313 4.95 2.51 10.39
CA ARG A 313 4.88 3.98 10.32
C ARG A 313 3.91 4.43 9.22
N GLY A 314 2.97 5.30 9.54
CA GLY A 314 1.98 5.86 8.63
C GLY A 314 0.85 4.90 8.25
N ILE A 315 0.77 3.72 8.87
CA ILE A 315 -0.25 2.71 8.62
C ILE A 315 -1.15 2.56 9.84
N GLY A 316 -2.40 2.24 9.57
CA GLY A 316 -3.40 1.97 10.63
C GLY A 316 -3.50 3.12 11.63
N GLY A 317 -3.13 2.84 12.88
CA GLY A 317 -3.11 3.82 13.96
C GLY A 317 -1.75 4.45 14.23
N SER A 318 -0.70 4.07 13.49
CA SER A 318 0.65 4.59 13.67
C SER A 318 0.84 5.93 12.96
N SER A 319 1.56 6.87 13.62
CA SER A 319 1.89 8.15 12.99
C SER A 319 2.89 7.98 11.84
N ALA A 320 2.80 8.87 10.85
CA ALA A 320 3.80 8.93 9.80
C ALA A 320 5.16 9.34 10.36
N GLY A 321 6.22 8.72 9.85
CA GLY A 321 7.59 9.12 10.14
C GLY A 321 8.13 10.13 9.10
N PRO A 322 9.39 10.55 9.25
CA PRO A 322 10.09 11.30 8.21
C PRO A 322 10.10 10.56 6.88
N ALA A 323 10.03 11.29 5.78
CA ALA A 323 10.18 10.71 4.45
C ALA A 323 11.58 10.06 4.31
N GLY A 324 11.65 8.93 3.62
CA GLY A 324 12.91 8.23 3.37
C GLY A 324 13.37 7.31 4.50
N ALA A 325 12.50 6.98 5.47
CA ALA A 325 12.78 5.98 6.49
C ALA A 325 13.27 4.66 5.86
N THR A 326 14.20 4.00 6.52
CA THR A 326 14.89 2.78 6.06
C THR A 326 14.61 1.61 6.98
N SER A 327 15.05 0.38 6.62
CA SER A 327 14.96 -0.79 7.51
C SER A 327 15.73 -0.61 8.83
N ALA A 328 16.73 0.26 8.87
CA ALA A 328 17.42 0.61 10.11
C ALA A 328 16.50 1.44 11.04
N ASP A 329 15.74 2.38 10.48
CA ASP A 329 14.74 3.14 11.24
C ASP A 329 13.60 2.25 11.76
N PHE A 330 13.22 1.24 10.99
CA PHE A 330 12.23 0.23 11.43
C PHE A 330 12.79 -0.65 12.54
N ALA A 331 14.10 -0.94 12.52
CA ALA A 331 14.76 -1.60 13.64
C ALA A 331 14.67 -0.76 14.94
N ASP A 332 14.75 0.57 14.86
CA ASP A 332 14.58 1.45 16.02
C ASP A 332 13.13 1.43 16.56
N ASP A 333 12.14 1.30 15.70
CA ASP A 333 10.75 1.09 16.12
C ASP A 333 10.58 -0.22 16.92
N ILE A 334 11.22 -1.28 16.45
CA ILE A 334 11.19 -2.57 17.17
C ILE A 334 11.98 -2.49 18.49
N ARG A 335 13.08 -1.71 18.56
CA ARG A 335 13.77 -1.45 19.85
C ARG A 335 12.86 -0.72 20.84
N ALA A 336 12.05 0.23 20.37
CA ALA A 336 11.04 0.89 21.22
C ALA A 336 9.97 -0.10 21.70
N ALA A 337 9.54 -1.02 20.85
CA ALA A 337 8.60 -2.09 21.20
C ALA A 337 9.17 -3.05 22.26
N ILE A 338 10.45 -3.43 22.14
CA ILE A 338 11.15 -4.25 23.14
C ILE A 338 11.23 -3.49 24.49
N ALA A 339 11.59 -2.20 24.45
CA ALA A 339 11.65 -1.37 25.65
C ALA A 339 10.26 -1.26 26.33
N PHE A 340 9.20 -1.09 25.55
CA PHE A 340 7.82 -1.10 26.03
C PHE A 340 7.49 -2.42 26.73
N LEU A 341 7.80 -3.57 26.13
CA LEU A 341 7.57 -4.88 26.75
C LEU A 341 8.37 -5.07 28.04
N ARG A 342 9.64 -4.63 28.07
CA ARG A 342 10.48 -4.72 29.27
C ARG A 342 9.98 -3.89 30.44
N ALA A 343 9.31 -2.79 30.17
CA ALA A 343 8.72 -1.93 31.19
C ALA A 343 7.41 -2.48 31.77
N ARG A 344 6.81 -3.48 31.15
CA ARG A 344 5.53 -4.04 31.61
C ARG A 344 5.69 -4.96 32.83
N PRO A 345 4.83 -4.83 33.83
CA PRO A 345 4.89 -5.66 35.04
C PRO A 345 4.51 -7.14 34.81
N ASP A 346 3.76 -7.41 33.72
CA ASP A 346 3.26 -8.73 33.36
C ASP A 346 4.13 -9.47 32.32
N VAL A 347 5.22 -8.84 31.84
CA VAL A 347 6.19 -9.43 30.92
C VAL A 347 7.50 -9.73 31.62
N ASP A 348 8.08 -10.88 31.33
CA ASP A 348 9.45 -11.23 31.79
C ASP A 348 10.48 -10.61 30.85
N PRO A 349 11.24 -9.59 31.28
CA PRO A 349 12.19 -8.88 30.43
C PRO A 349 13.35 -9.75 29.94
N ALA A 350 13.62 -10.90 30.59
CA ALA A 350 14.65 -11.85 30.20
C ALA A 350 14.15 -12.91 29.19
N ARG A 351 12.86 -12.93 28.89
CA ARG A 351 12.24 -13.92 28.00
C ARG A 351 11.49 -13.24 26.84
N ILE A 352 12.21 -12.39 26.09
CA ILE A 352 11.71 -11.71 24.89
C ILE A 352 12.37 -12.31 23.67
N ALA A 353 11.56 -12.64 22.65
CA ALA A 353 12.02 -13.11 21.35
C ALA A 353 11.46 -12.25 20.21
N LEU A 354 12.11 -12.31 19.05
CA LEU A 354 11.65 -11.68 17.82
C LEU A 354 11.27 -12.74 16.79
N VAL A 355 10.20 -12.49 16.06
CA VAL A 355 9.80 -13.26 14.87
C VAL A 355 9.71 -12.28 13.72
N GLY A 356 10.57 -12.41 12.73
CA GLY A 356 10.59 -11.54 11.55
C GLY A 356 10.26 -12.32 10.27
N HIS A 357 9.35 -11.79 9.47
CA HIS A 357 8.99 -12.33 8.17
C HIS A 357 9.63 -11.51 7.05
N SER A 358 10.23 -12.15 6.06
CA SER A 358 10.80 -11.50 4.88
C SER A 358 11.80 -10.37 5.30
N GLU A 359 11.56 -9.11 4.99
CA GLU A 359 12.37 -7.97 5.46
C GLU A 359 12.46 -7.92 6.99
N GLY A 360 11.40 -8.28 7.72
CA GLY A 360 11.44 -8.42 9.17
C GLY A 360 12.46 -9.44 9.65
N GLY A 361 12.72 -10.48 8.85
CA GLY A 361 13.81 -11.44 9.06
C GLY A 361 15.21 -10.86 8.81
N MET A 362 15.31 -9.74 8.08
CA MET A 362 16.53 -8.95 7.93
C MET A 362 16.67 -7.93 9.07
N ILE A 363 15.56 -7.36 9.56
CA ILE A 363 15.52 -6.37 10.65
C ILE A 363 15.85 -7.01 12.01
N ALA A 364 15.32 -8.19 12.31
CA ALA A 364 15.55 -8.87 13.58
C ALA A 364 17.04 -9.09 13.91
N PRO A 365 17.90 -9.53 12.98
CA PRO A 365 19.35 -9.59 13.18
C PRO A 365 20.00 -8.23 13.50
N LEU A 366 19.57 -7.12 12.87
CA LEU A 366 20.10 -5.77 13.17
C LEU A 366 19.91 -5.38 14.65
N ILE A 367 18.85 -5.86 15.27
CA ILE A 367 18.55 -5.62 16.68
C ILE A 367 19.40 -6.57 17.55
N ALA A 368 19.44 -7.85 17.20
CA ALA A 368 20.12 -8.88 17.98
C ALA A 368 21.64 -8.68 18.08
N VAL A 369 22.26 -8.03 17.10
CA VAL A 369 23.69 -7.64 17.16
C VAL A 369 23.96 -6.68 18.31
N THR A 370 23.02 -5.80 18.64
CA THR A 370 23.16 -4.78 19.71
C THR A 370 22.45 -5.16 21.00
N ASP A 371 21.59 -6.18 20.98
CA ASP A 371 20.82 -6.64 22.14
C ASP A 371 20.93 -8.17 22.33
N SER A 372 22.03 -8.59 22.92
CA SER A 372 22.31 -10.00 23.22
C SER A 372 21.43 -10.57 24.35
N THR A 373 20.60 -9.76 25.00
CA THR A 373 19.66 -10.21 26.04
C THR A 373 18.36 -10.77 25.47
N LEU A 374 18.13 -10.65 24.17
CA LEU A 374 17.04 -11.35 23.47
C LEU A 374 17.20 -12.87 23.64
N ARG A 375 16.10 -13.54 23.95
CA ARG A 375 16.11 -14.96 24.26
C ARG A 375 16.16 -15.85 23.03
N ALA A 376 15.56 -15.39 21.92
CA ALA A 376 15.48 -16.16 20.67
C ALA A 376 15.14 -15.28 19.48
N LEU A 377 15.54 -15.73 18.28
CA LEU A 377 15.08 -15.20 16.98
C LEU A 377 14.40 -16.30 16.18
N VAL A 378 13.31 -15.95 15.49
CA VAL A 378 12.72 -16.77 14.43
C VAL A 378 12.74 -15.95 13.15
N LEU A 379 13.41 -16.46 12.13
CA LEU A 379 13.59 -15.82 10.83
C LEU A 379 12.78 -16.60 9.79
N VAL A 380 11.68 -16.01 9.34
CA VAL A 380 10.73 -16.63 8.40
C VAL A 380 10.96 -16.07 7.01
N ALA A 381 11.25 -16.93 6.04
CA ALA A 381 11.50 -16.51 4.66
C ALA A 381 12.50 -15.32 4.59
N ALA A 382 13.55 -15.38 5.42
CA ALA A 382 14.45 -14.27 5.64
C ALA A 382 15.53 -14.16 4.56
N PRO A 383 15.84 -12.95 4.05
CA PRO A 383 16.90 -12.72 3.10
C PRO A 383 18.28 -13.11 3.63
N ALA A 384 19.07 -13.78 2.79
CA ALA A 384 20.51 -13.97 2.93
C ALA A 384 21.30 -13.20 1.86
N MET A 385 20.64 -12.89 0.74
CA MET A 385 21.19 -12.10 -0.35
C MET A 385 20.77 -10.63 -0.21
N SER A 386 21.49 -9.73 -0.87
CA SER A 386 21.11 -8.33 -0.92
C SER A 386 19.76 -8.16 -1.62
N GLY A 387 19.02 -7.11 -1.26
CA GLY A 387 17.75 -6.81 -1.90
C GLY A 387 17.86 -6.63 -3.42
N ARG A 388 19.03 -6.17 -3.92
CA ARG A 388 19.35 -6.10 -5.36
C ARG A 388 19.28 -7.47 -6.02
N ALA A 389 19.95 -8.46 -5.44
CA ALA A 389 19.96 -9.82 -6.00
C ALA A 389 18.56 -10.46 -5.95
N ILE A 390 17.85 -10.29 -4.85
CA ILE A 390 16.47 -10.77 -4.69
C ILE A 390 15.55 -10.15 -5.73
N ALA A 391 15.58 -8.83 -5.88
CA ALA A 391 14.73 -8.13 -6.85
C ALA A 391 15.07 -8.51 -8.30
N SER A 392 16.34 -8.81 -8.60
CA SER A 392 16.76 -9.33 -9.90
C SER A 392 16.20 -10.74 -10.15
N GLU A 393 16.29 -11.66 -9.19
CA GLU A 393 15.70 -13.00 -9.28
C GLU A 393 14.17 -12.92 -9.50
N GLN A 394 13.48 -12.08 -8.75
CA GLN A 394 12.02 -11.89 -8.89
C GLN A 394 11.64 -11.32 -10.25
N ARG A 395 12.38 -10.33 -10.78
CA ARG A 395 12.15 -9.79 -12.14
C ARG A 395 12.37 -10.83 -13.21
N ARG A 396 13.45 -11.62 -13.10
CA ARG A 396 13.72 -12.70 -14.03
C ARG A 396 12.58 -13.71 -14.04
N TYR A 397 12.16 -14.15 -12.87
CA TYR A 397 11.03 -15.08 -12.72
C TYR A 397 9.76 -14.52 -13.35
N ALA A 398 9.41 -13.27 -13.05
CA ALA A 398 8.20 -12.63 -13.57
C ALA A 398 8.19 -12.55 -15.12
N ILE A 399 9.33 -12.18 -15.73
CA ILE A 399 9.46 -12.10 -17.19
C ILE A 399 9.39 -13.49 -17.83
N GLU A 400 10.01 -14.50 -17.23
CA GLU A 400 10.05 -15.86 -17.77
C GLU A 400 8.68 -16.55 -17.71
N HIS A 401 7.86 -16.23 -16.70
CA HIS A 401 6.57 -16.85 -16.45
C HIS A 401 5.37 -16.02 -16.92
N ASP A 402 5.60 -14.82 -17.47
CA ASP A 402 4.54 -14.05 -18.13
C ASP A 402 4.31 -14.58 -19.55
N ALA A 403 3.17 -15.26 -19.76
CA ALA A 403 2.79 -15.80 -21.06
C ALA A 403 2.58 -14.72 -22.15
N SER A 404 2.38 -13.47 -21.78
CA SER A 404 2.23 -12.36 -22.73
C SER A 404 3.56 -11.88 -23.30
N ILE A 405 4.70 -12.26 -22.70
CA ILE A 405 6.05 -11.87 -23.14
C ILE A 405 6.64 -12.95 -24.05
N PRO A 406 6.85 -12.64 -25.36
CA PRO A 406 7.47 -13.57 -26.28
C PRO A 406 8.86 -14.02 -25.81
N PRO A 407 9.22 -15.31 -25.87
CA PRO A 407 10.53 -15.81 -25.43
C PRO A 407 11.72 -15.05 -26.06
N ALA A 408 11.60 -14.68 -27.34
CA ALA A 408 12.67 -14.02 -28.09
C ALA A 408 13.10 -12.65 -27.53
N ILE A 409 12.25 -11.98 -26.74
CA ILE A 409 12.57 -10.65 -26.17
C ILE A 409 12.84 -10.67 -24.67
N ARG A 410 12.69 -11.82 -23.99
CA ARG A 410 12.78 -11.90 -22.51
C ARG A 410 14.12 -11.42 -21.99
N ASP A 411 15.24 -11.81 -22.60
CA ASP A 411 16.57 -11.40 -22.15
C ASP A 411 16.84 -9.91 -22.37
N SER A 412 16.43 -9.37 -23.53
CA SER A 412 16.56 -7.94 -23.80
C SER A 412 15.68 -7.11 -22.86
N LEU A 413 14.47 -7.58 -22.59
CA LEU A 413 13.55 -6.94 -21.65
C LEU A 413 14.12 -6.98 -20.22
N PHE A 414 14.62 -8.13 -19.78
CA PHE A 414 15.28 -8.25 -18.48
C PHE A 414 16.44 -7.27 -18.34
N THR A 415 17.32 -7.21 -19.34
CA THR A 415 18.46 -6.29 -19.34
C THR A 415 18.01 -4.83 -19.26
N ALA A 416 16.94 -4.47 -19.98
CA ALA A 416 16.37 -3.13 -19.91
C ALA A 416 15.81 -2.82 -18.53
N ARG A 417 15.07 -3.75 -17.93
CA ARG A 417 14.49 -3.61 -16.57
C ARG A 417 15.54 -3.54 -15.47
N GLU A 418 16.66 -4.24 -15.60
CA GLU A 418 17.79 -4.11 -14.68
C GLU A 418 18.37 -2.68 -14.71
N ARG A 419 18.57 -2.10 -15.92
CA ARG A 419 19.06 -0.72 -16.05
C ARG A 419 18.09 0.31 -15.48
N GLU A 420 16.80 0.14 -15.70
CA GLU A 420 15.76 1.00 -15.13
C GLU A 420 15.76 0.92 -13.59
N ALA A 421 15.94 -0.28 -13.05
CA ALA A 421 15.99 -0.51 -11.61
C ALA A 421 17.16 0.21 -10.94
N GLU A 422 18.34 0.29 -11.60
CA GLU A 422 19.51 1.00 -11.07
C GLU A 422 19.21 2.49 -10.81
N VAL A 423 18.40 3.13 -11.65
CA VAL A 423 17.97 4.53 -11.45
C VAL A 423 17.12 4.67 -10.17
N VAL A 424 16.25 3.68 -9.92
CA VAL A 424 15.42 3.65 -8.71
C VAL A 424 16.27 3.35 -7.48
N TYR A 425 17.20 2.42 -7.59
CA TYR A 425 18.10 2.01 -6.49
C TYR A 425 19.05 3.12 -6.03
N ALA A 426 19.38 4.06 -6.92
CA ALA A 426 20.18 5.23 -6.58
C ALA A 426 19.43 6.28 -5.75
N GLN A 427 18.10 6.20 -5.68
CA GLN A 427 17.30 7.16 -4.89
C GLN A 427 17.50 6.93 -3.40
N PRO A 428 17.73 7.99 -2.61
CA PRO A 428 17.91 7.85 -1.15
C PRO A 428 16.64 7.33 -0.47
N GLY A 429 16.80 6.63 0.65
CA GLY A 429 15.72 6.08 1.44
C GLY A 429 15.67 4.55 1.44
N TRP A 430 14.50 4.01 1.71
CA TRP A 430 14.31 2.57 1.94
C TRP A 430 14.89 1.69 0.83
N ILE A 431 14.57 1.99 -0.42
CA ILE A 431 15.00 1.12 -1.55
C ILE A 431 16.53 1.06 -1.66
N ASN A 432 17.21 2.20 -1.53
CA ASN A 432 18.68 2.25 -1.56
C ASN A 432 19.28 1.43 -0.42
N TYR A 433 18.73 1.59 0.80
CA TYR A 433 19.19 0.82 1.95
C TYR A 433 18.98 -0.69 1.72
N PHE A 434 17.78 -1.10 1.35
CA PHE A 434 17.38 -2.50 1.15
C PHE A 434 18.24 -3.21 0.09
N VAL A 435 18.46 -2.57 -1.06
CA VAL A 435 19.21 -3.20 -2.17
C VAL A 435 20.72 -3.31 -1.88
N ASN A 436 21.26 -2.48 -1.02
CA ASN A 436 22.69 -2.46 -0.68
C ASN A 436 23.01 -3.13 0.65
N HIS A 437 22.01 -3.52 1.44
CA HIS A 437 22.20 -4.21 2.71
C HIS A 437 22.81 -5.60 2.49
N ASP A 438 23.78 -5.98 3.33
CA ASP A 438 24.38 -7.32 3.35
C ASP A 438 23.89 -8.09 4.60
N PRO A 439 22.86 -8.96 4.46
CA PRO A 439 22.31 -9.72 5.58
C PRO A 439 23.33 -10.71 6.18
N LEU A 440 24.23 -11.26 5.35
CA LEU A 440 25.22 -12.23 5.83
C LEU A 440 26.31 -11.58 6.68
N ALA A 441 26.69 -10.34 6.37
CA ALA A 441 27.62 -9.58 7.21
C ALA A 441 27.03 -9.36 8.61
N VAL A 442 25.76 -8.98 8.70
CA VAL A 442 25.04 -8.81 9.98
C VAL A 442 24.91 -10.15 10.72
N ALA A 443 24.49 -11.21 10.02
CA ALA A 443 24.25 -12.52 10.62
C ALA A 443 25.48 -13.10 11.33
N ARG A 444 26.71 -12.80 10.84
CA ARG A 444 27.96 -13.23 11.49
C ARG A 444 28.17 -12.67 12.90
N HIS A 445 27.42 -11.64 13.27
CA HIS A 445 27.52 -11.02 14.61
C HIS A 445 26.36 -11.41 15.54
N VAL A 446 25.41 -12.22 15.08
CA VAL A 446 24.26 -12.66 15.88
C VAL A 446 24.59 -13.91 16.68
N THR A 447 24.56 -13.81 18.00
CA THR A 447 24.82 -14.91 18.93
C THR A 447 23.58 -15.50 19.58
N VAL A 448 22.43 -14.84 19.40
CA VAL A 448 21.12 -15.25 19.95
C VAL A 448 20.65 -16.55 19.29
N PRO A 449 20.11 -17.55 20.06
CA PRO A 449 19.51 -18.76 19.50
C PRO A 449 18.55 -18.44 18.36
N THR A 450 18.76 -19.06 17.19
CA THR A 450 18.05 -18.69 15.97
C THR A 450 17.40 -19.89 15.29
N LEU A 451 16.12 -19.77 14.97
CA LEU A 451 15.38 -20.69 14.11
C LEU A 451 15.12 -20.02 12.76
N ILE A 452 15.50 -20.70 11.68
CA ILE A 452 15.19 -20.28 10.29
C ILE A 452 14.10 -21.20 9.77
N LEU A 453 13.01 -20.59 9.28
CA LEU A 453 11.85 -21.27 8.69
C LEU A 453 11.70 -20.85 7.24
N GLN A 454 11.68 -21.81 6.30
CA GLN A 454 11.70 -21.54 4.87
C GLN A 454 10.72 -22.43 4.10
N GLY A 455 9.94 -21.84 3.21
CA GLY A 455 9.13 -22.58 2.24
C GLY A 455 9.97 -23.11 1.09
N GLU A 456 9.74 -24.38 0.69
CA GLU A 456 10.50 -25.00 -0.41
C GLU A 456 10.05 -24.48 -1.79
N THR A 457 8.84 -23.96 -1.87
CA THR A 457 8.31 -23.33 -3.10
C THR A 457 8.32 -21.80 -3.05
N ASP A 458 9.05 -21.21 -2.09
CA ASP A 458 9.24 -19.75 -2.04
C ASP A 458 10.05 -19.28 -3.25
N ARG A 459 9.43 -18.41 -4.08
CA ARG A 459 10.04 -17.78 -5.27
C ARG A 459 10.35 -16.30 -5.07
N GLN A 460 10.03 -15.74 -3.91
CA GLN A 460 10.41 -14.37 -3.58
C GLN A 460 11.74 -14.32 -2.83
N VAL A 461 11.89 -15.18 -1.81
CA VAL A 461 13.16 -15.44 -1.14
C VAL A 461 13.44 -16.94 -1.29
N SER A 462 14.31 -17.28 -2.23
CA SER A 462 14.49 -18.68 -2.65
C SER A 462 15.00 -19.58 -1.51
N LEU A 463 14.64 -20.87 -1.57
CA LEU A 463 15.06 -21.89 -0.59
C LEU A 463 16.57 -21.87 -0.33
N ALA A 464 17.37 -21.54 -1.34
CA ALA A 464 18.84 -21.50 -1.24
C ALA A 464 19.36 -20.48 -0.21
N GLN A 465 18.55 -19.52 0.18
CA GLN A 465 18.98 -18.47 1.12
C GLN A 465 19.01 -18.95 2.58
N ALA A 466 18.15 -19.88 2.98
CA ALA A 466 18.12 -20.39 4.34
C ALA A 466 19.44 -21.06 4.79
N PRO A 467 20.07 -21.97 4.01
CA PRO A 467 21.38 -22.54 4.37
C PRO A 467 22.51 -21.51 4.36
N LEU A 468 22.48 -20.49 3.49
CA LEU A 468 23.47 -19.40 3.49
C LEU A 468 23.42 -18.59 4.79
N LEU A 469 22.21 -18.23 5.22
CA LEU A 469 21.98 -17.50 6.46
C LEU A 469 22.43 -18.33 7.67
N ALA A 470 22.08 -19.62 7.72
CA ALA A 470 22.52 -20.54 8.78
C ALA A 470 24.04 -20.70 8.82
N ALA A 471 24.69 -20.77 7.67
CA ALA A 471 26.14 -20.86 7.58
C ALA A 471 26.83 -19.58 8.12
N ALA A 472 26.30 -18.40 7.78
CA ALA A 472 26.83 -17.11 8.28
C ALA A 472 26.68 -16.99 9.80
N LEU A 473 25.51 -17.31 10.37
CA LEU A 473 25.27 -17.35 11.81
C LEU A 473 26.30 -18.26 12.52
N ARG A 474 26.49 -19.48 12.03
CA ARG A 474 27.44 -20.45 12.61
C ARG A 474 28.89 -20.00 12.47
N ALA A 475 29.26 -19.44 11.32
CA ALA A 475 30.60 -18.88 11.10
C ALA A 475 30.92 -17.72 12.06
N GLY A 476 29.89 -16.98 12.49
CA GLY A 476 29.99 -15.96 13.53
C GLY A 476 30.03 -16.49 14.96
N GLY A 477 30.01 -17.81 15.15
CA GLY A 477 30.08 -18.44 16.46
C GLY A 477 28.74 -18.77 17.11
N ASN A 478 27.62 -18.55 16.45
CA ASN A 478 26.31 -18.95 16.96
C ASN A 478 26.17 -20.49 16.94
N ARG A 479 26.12 -21.10 18.14
CA ARG A 479 26.04 -22.56 18.29
C ARG A 479 24.64 -23.13 18.32
N ASP A 480 23.61 -22.27 18.41
CA ASP A 480 22.20 -22.67 18.48
C ASP A 480 21.42 -22.15 17.26
N VAL A 481 21.72 -22.72 16.10
CA VAL A 481 21.08 -22.40 14.83
C VAL A 481 20.34 -23.61 14.30
N SER A 482 19.02 -23.52 14.20
CA SER A 482 18.14 -24.54 13.63
C SER A 482 17.55 -24.06 12.31
N VAL A 483 17.41 -24.97 11.36
CA VAL A 483 16.71 -24.71 10.07
C VAL A 483 15.59 -25.73 9.91
N ARG A 484 14.44 -25.28 9.47
CA ARG A 484 13.31 -26.12 9.06
C ARG A 484 12.76 -25.63 7.74
N THR A 485 12.59 -26.56 6.81
CA THR A 485 11.95 -26.32 5.51
C THR A 485 10.59 -26.97 5.46
N PHE A 486 9.71 -26.44 4.62
CA PHE A 486 8.33 -26.90 4.48
C PHE A 486 8.04 -27.17 3.01
N PRO A 487 7.86 -28.45 2.60
CA PRO A 487 7.45 -28.77 1.24
C PRO A 487 6.17 -28.04 0.84
N ARG A 488 6.10 -27.56 -0.41
CA ARG A 488 4.91 -26.90 -0.96
C ARG A 488 4.43 -25.66 -0.18
N MET A 489 5.29 -25.03 0.58
CA MET A 489 5.01 -23.77 1.25
C MET A 489 5.66 -22.61 0.49
N ASN A 490 4.87 -21.59 0.19
CA ASN A 490 5.33 -20.37 -0.47
C ASN A 490 5.85 -19.31 0.52
N HIS A 491 6.21 -18.13 -0.02
CA HIS A 491 6.70 -17.01 0.76
C HIS A 491 5.73 -16.54 1.86
N LEU A 492 4.44 -16.64 1.60
CA LEU A 492 3.37 -16.21 2.52
C LEU A 492 2.97 -17.30 3.53
N MET A 493 3.79 -18.33 3.72
CA MET A 493 3.51 -19.44 4.63
C MET A 493 2.23 -20.22 4.29
N LEU A 494 1.80 -20.15 3.02
CA LEU A 494 0.60 -20.81 2.50
C LEU A 494 0.97 -22.12 1.81
N GLU A 495 0.02 -23.04 1.76
CA GLU A 495 0.12 -24.24 0.90
C GLU A 495 0.06 -23.82 -0.57
N ASP A 496 1.14 -23.99 -1.29
CA ASP A 496 1.28 -23.63 -2.70
C ASP A 496 2.35 -24.47 -3.38
N PRO A 497 1.97 -25.49 -4.14
CA PRO A 497 2.93 -26.34 -4.85
C PRO A 497 3.76 -25.62 -5.92
N SER A 498 3.24 -24.54 -6.50
CA SER A 498 3.89 -23.79 -7.56
C SER A 498 4.87 -22.75 -7.05
N GLY A 499 4.51 -22.09 -5.95
CA GLY A 499 5.20 -20.93 -5.41
C GLY A 499 5.12 -19.69 -6.30
N ASP A 500 4.25 -19.72 -7.32
CA ASP A 500 4.07 -18.61 -8.25
C ASP A 500 3.45 -17.39 -7.53
N PHE A 501 4.28 -16.42 -7.19
CA PHE A 501 3.80 -15.22 -6.49
C PHE A 501 2.86 -14.35 -7.35
N MET A 502 2.89 -14.47 -8.66
CA MET A 502 1.92 -13.83 -9.55
C MET A 502 0.55 -14.54 -9.51
N GLY A 503 0.52 -15.76 -8.97
CA GLY A 503 -0.66 -16.59 -8.82
C GLY A 503 -1.31 -16.56 -7.43
N TYR A 504 -0.78 -15.84 -6.47
CA TYR A 504 -1.27 -15.86 -5.07
C TYR A 504 -2.77 -15.59 -4.93
N GLY A 505 -3.32 -14.67 -5.72
CA GLY A 505 -4.77 -14.38 -5.72
C GLY A 505 -5.68 -15.54 -6.14
N ARG A 506 -5.12 -16.66 -6.63
CA ARG A 506 -5.84 -17.86 -7.10
C ARG A 506 -5.69 -19.06 -6.19
N LEU A 507 -4.97 -18.93 -5.07
CA LEU A 507 -4.78 -20.02 -4.13
C LEU A 507 -6.10 -20.50 -3.51
N PRO A 508 -6.26 -21.79 -3.23
CA PRO A 508 -7.49 -22.33 -2.67
C PRO A 508 -7.72 -21.97 -1.20
N SER A 509 -6.66 -21.56 -0.48
CA SER A 509 -6.69 -21.21 0.92
C SER A 509 -5.68 -20.11 1.23
N TYR A 510 -6.08 -19.20 2.12
CA TYR A 510 -5.23 -18.12 2.65
C TYR A 510 -4.97 -18.30 4.15
N ARG A 511 -5.02 -19.51 4.65
CA ARG A 511 -4.66 -19.86 6.02
C ARG A 511 -3.19 -20.24 6.10
N VAL A 512 -2.50 -19.70 7.09
CA VAL A 512 -1.12 -20.10 7.41
C VAL A 512 -1.07 -21.59 7.74
N ARG A 513 -0.08 -22.27 7.24
CA ARG A 513 0.07 -23.71 7.43
C ARG A 513 0.20 -24.09 8.90
N ARG A 514 -0.58 -25.05 9.34
CA ARG A 514 -0.63 -25.49 10.75
C ARG A 514 0.67 -26.14 11.22
N ASP A 515 1.35 -26.89 10.36
CA ASP A 515 2.64 -27.52 10.68
C ASP A 515 3.72 -26.46 10.88
N PHE A 516 3.75 -25.40 10.06
CA PHE A 516 4.61 -24.24 10.25
C PHE A 516 4.36 -23.58 11.60
N LEU A 517 3.10 -23.22 11.90
CA LEU A 517 2.71 -22.63 13.17
C LEU A 517 3.11 -23.51 14.36
N GLY A 518 2.91 -24.82 14.26
CA GLY A 518 3.29 -25.80 15.27
C GLY A 518 4.77 -25.83 15.55
N VAL A 519 5.60 -25.95 14.51
CA VAL A 519 7.08 -26.01 14.62
C VAL A 519 7.63 -24.73 15.26
N MET A 520 7.16 -23.57 14.82
CA MET A 520 7.57 -22.28 15.37
C MET A 520 7.21 -22.17 16.86
N ALA A 521 5.96 -22.46 17.20
CA ALA A 521 5.48 -22.33 18.55
C ALA A 521 6.13 -23.34 19.51
N ASP A 522 6.31 -24.60 19.10
CA ASP A 522 7.01 -25.61 19.90
C ASP A 522 8.47 -25.23 20.15
N TRP A 523 9.13 -24.61 19.18
CA TRP A 523 10.52 -24.16 19.34
C TRP A 523 10.60 -22.97 20.31
N LEU A 524 9.70 -22.00 20.18
CA LEU A 524 9.65 -20.82 21.09
C LEU A 524 9.30 -21.22 22.53
N VAL A 525 8.29 -22.08 22.74
CA VAL A 525 7.91 -22.57 24.09
C VAL A 525 9.08 -23.24 24.81
N ARG A 526 9.94 -23.96 24.11
CA ARG A 526 11.11 -24.58 24.73
C ARG A 526 12.21 -23.58 25.10
N ARG A 527 12.19 -22.39 24.54
CA ARG A 527 13.22 -21.37 24.75
C ARG A 527 12.80 -20.21 25.65
N LEU A 528 11.54 -19.90 25.62
CA LEU A 528 10.90 -18.89 26.45
C LEU A 528 10.26 -19.49 27.71
#